data_93ad1c174511577d8477bc7f643f25eb
#
_entry.id   93ad1c174511577d8477bc7f643f25eb
#
_cell.length_a   1.000
_cell.length_b   1.000
_cell.length_c   1.000
_cell.angle_alpha   90.00
_cell.angle_beta   90.00
_cell.angle_gamma   90.00
#
_symmetry.space_group_name_H-M   'P 1'
#
loop_
_entity.id
_entity.type
_entity.pdbx_description
1 polymer ?
#
loop_
_entity_poly.entity_id
_entity_poly.type
_entity_poly.pdbx_seq_one_letter_code
_entity_poly.pdbx_strand_id
1 'polypeptide(L)'
;MRNLAYLCGLVLALSALATGCFEATDDNDGEKYRFAPISRSDIVSTVEATGTITPRNTTSGIPVGAQVNGKVLKLFVDYNSTVTNGQIVALIDPQVYEAAYKRSLAQHHSNEARLVLAEKTLVRKQALFKRSMCSEAELDSAIAERDTSKAALEQSEAAVSEAKADLDYCTIRSPVDGVVISRKVDEGETVVSSYNAVPILTIAEDLKTVWVEATVPEADVGQIKPGQKVSFTADAYRRRFHGIVKQVRKSATTTNNVVTYPIIIEADNPEEMLFPGMTATLSIETARADDVIVVSGAAFRFRPKEEDCEVEEIPKGRKIWIEGMNGKLKPIVVTEGVSDATFTELVGAEELEGKEAVIGYATKSLKKSGGDSTTNPFAPKFPSRNKNKGTAPQAKK
;
A
#
# COMPACT_ATOMS: atom_id res chain seq x y z
N MET A 1 43.77 16.47 -69.00
CA MET A 1 44.36 16.21 -67.69
C MET A 1 44.87 17.47 -66.94
N ARG A 2 44.47 18.69 -67.33
CA ARG A 2 44.92 19.95 -66.67
C ARG A 2 43.85 20.56 -65.73
N ASN A 3 42.59 20.10 -65.83
CA ASN A 3 41.50 20.67 -65.01
C ASN A 3 41.23 19.88 -63.71
N LEU A 4 41.88 18.71 -63.50
CA LEU A 4 41.73 17.90 -62.30
C LEU A 4 42.68 18.37 -61.16
N ALA A 5 43.81 19.02 -61.54
CA ALA A 5 44.77 19.57 -60.55
C ALA A 5 44.26 20.84 -59.81
N TYR A 6 43.46 21.66 -60.47
CA TYR A 6 42.88 22.89 -59.86
C TYR A 6 41.72 22.58 -58.89
N LEU A 7 40.98 21.47 -59.12
CA LEU A 7 39.90 21.08 -58.23
C LEU A 7 40.41 20.49 -56.91
N CYS A 8 41.53 19.76 -56.93
CA CYS A 8 42.20 19.27 -55.70
C CYS A 8 42.82 20.38 -54.88
N GLY A 9 43.39 21.43 -55.52
CA GLY A 9 43.97 22.56 -54.79
C GLY A 9 42.95 23.43 -54.09
N LEU A 10 41.74 23.57 -54.65
CA LEU A 10 40.65 24.36 -54.07
C LEU A 10 39.98 23.65 -52.89
N VAL A 11 39.88 22.33 -52.89
CA VAL A 11 39.33 21.53 -51.76
C VAL A 11 40.30 21.49 -50.59
N LEU A 12 41.61 21.50 -50.81
CA LEU A 12 42.61 21.56 -49.74
C LEU A 12 42.74 22.96 -49.10
N ALA A 13 42.49 24.06 -49.83
CA ALA A 13 42.45 25.41 -49.28
C ALA A 13 41.19 25.70 -48.47
N LEU A 14 40.06 25.03 -48.77
CA LEU A 14 38.80 25.18 -48.02
C LEU A 14 38.77 24.36 -46.74
N SER A 15 39.61 23.29 -46.60
CA SER A 15 39.72 22.49 -45.40
C SER A 15 40.65 23.12 -44.32
N ALA A 16 41.51 24.06 -44.72
CA ALA A 16 42.41 24.74 -43.78
C ALA A 16 41.77 25.97 -43.09
N LEU A 17 40.58 26.42 -43.52
CA LEU A 17 39.83 27.50 -42.87
C LEU A 17 38.74 27.03 -41.90
N ALA A 18 38.52 25.71 -41.77
CA ALA A 18 37.51 25.16 -40.87
C ALA A 18 38.08 24.63 -39.55
N THR A 19 39.39 24.70 -39.32
CA THR A 19 40.04 24.47 -38.02
C THR A 19 40.33 25.79 -37.33
N GLY A 20 39.35 26.68 -37.27
CA GLY A 20 39.30 27.72 -36.24
C GLY A 20 39.07 26.99 -34.93
N CYS A 21 40.09 26.88 -34.11
CA CYS A 21 39.96 26.55 -32.71
C CYS A 21 38.84 27.39 -32.13
N PHE A 22 37.72 26.79 -31.89
CA PHE A 22 36.77 27.24 -30.91
C PHE A 22 37.46 26.88 -29.58
N GLU A 23 38.42 27.69 -29.14
CA GLU A 23 38.77 27.76 -27.75
C GLU A 23 37.51 28.15 -27.04
N ALA A 24 36.86 27.15 -26.43
CA ALA A 24 35.93 27.40 -25.37
C ALA A 24 36.73 28.15 -24.30
N THR A 25 36.63 29.46 -24.33
CA THR A 25 37.01 30.29 -23.20
C THR A 25 36.15 29.79 -22.05
N ASP A 26 36.79 28.99 -21.22
CA ASP A 26 36.29 28.60 -19.89
C ASP A 26 36.46 29.87 -19.02
N ASP A 27 35.57 30.85 -19.29
CA ASP A 27 35.50 32.15 -18.61
C ASP A 27 34.84 31.99 -17.22
N ASN A 28 35.28 30.95 -16.47
CA ASN A 28 34.80 30.69 -15.11
C ASN A 28 35.92 30.91 -14.06
N ASP A 29 36.90 31.72 -14.35
CA ASP A 29 38.04 32.01 -13.44
C ASP A 29 37.78 33.24 -12.57
N GLY A 30 36.54 33.74 -12.50
CA GLY A 30 36.20 34.97 -11.77
C GLY A 30 34.94 34.92 -10.90
N GLU A 31 34.06 33.93 -11.07
CA GLU A 31 32.82 33.91 -10.28
C GLU A 31 33.07 33.47 -8.84
N LYS A 32 32.85 34.43 -7.91
CA LYS A 32 32.96 34.20 -6.46
C LYS A 32 31.82 33.35 -5.91
N TYR A 33 30.67 33.35 -6.58
CA TYR A 33 29.43 32.75 -6.14
C TYR A 33 28.89 31.77 -7.17
N ARG A 34 28.09 30.80 -6.69
CA ARG A 34 27.28 29.94 -7.52
C ARG A 34 25.84 30.45 -7.50
N PHE A 35 25.25 30.57 -8.67
CA PHE A 35 23.92 31.10 -8.86
C PHE A 35 22.91 30.01 -9.23
N ALA A 36 21.66 30.27 -8.92
CA ALA A 36 20.52 29.52 -9.42
C ALA A 36 19.46 30.49 -9.96
N PRO A 37 18.92 30.26 -11.15
CA PRO A 37 17.93 31.15 -11.72
C PRO A 37 16.63 31.10 -10.91
N ILE A 38 15.99 32.27 -10.78
CA ILE A 38 14.62 32.41 -10.29
C ILE A 38 13.73 32.39 -11.52
N SER A 39 12.88 31.37 -11.67
CA SER A 39 12.07 31.16 -12.86
C SER A 39 10.62 30.78 -12.48
N ARG A 40 9.73 30.87 -13.44
CA ARG A 40 8.37 30.30 -13.28
C ARG A 40 8.38 28.81 -13.56
N SER A 41 7.73 28.06 -12.69
CA SER A 41 7.53 26.63 -12.83
C SER A 41 6.36 26.15 -11.97
N ASP A 42 5.82 25.02 -12.35
CA ASP A 42 4.89 24.29 -11.48
C ASP A 42 5.67 23.61 -10.36
N ILE A 43 5.15 23.68 -9.14
CA ILE A 43 5.73 23.02 -7.98
C ILE A 43 4.67 22.15 -7.31
N VAL A 44 5.05 20.92 -6.98
CA VAL A 44 4.19 19.97 -6.30
C VAL A 44 4.89 19.43 -5.08
N SER A 45 4.32 19.70 -3.93
CA SER A 45 4.79 19.10 -2.67
C SER A 45 4.20 17.71 -2.52
N THR A 46 5.04 16.71 -2.29
CA THR A 46 4.63 15.33 -2.16
C THR A 46 5.13 14.70 -0.87
N VAL A 47 4.30 13.83 -0.30
CA VAL A 47 4.68 12.95 0.81
C VAL A 47 4.85 11.55 0.25
N GLU A 48 6.01 10.95 0.50
CA GLU A 48 6.28 9.58 0.12
C GLU A 48 5.82 8.60 1.20
N ALA A 49 5.20 7.51 0.78
CA ALA A 49 4.73 6.45 1.66
C ALA A 49 4.89 5.08 0.98
N THR A 50 4.92 4.04 1.78
CA THR A 50 4.85 2.66 1.30
C THR A 50 3.57 2.02 1.77
N GLY A 51 3.01 1.15 0.96
CA GLY A 51 1.75 0.48 1.27
C GLY A 51 1.63 -0.89 0.62
N THR A 52 0.53 -1.55 0.94
CA THR A 52 0.17 -2.85 0.39
C THR A 52 -1.15 -2.75 -0.34
N ILE A 53 -1.24 -3.38 -1.50
CA ILE A 53 -2.47 -3.45 -2.29
C ILE A 53 -3.41 -4.46 -1.63
N THR A 54 -4.64 -4.04 -1.41
CA THR A 54 -5.70 -4.84 -0.76
C THR A 54 -6.96 -4.84 -1.62
N PRO A 55 -7.82 -5.86 -1.50
CA PRO A 55 -9.13 -5.83 -2.14
C PRO A 55 -9.96 -4.67 -1.62
N ARG A 56 -10.90 -4.21 -2.44
CA ARG A 56 -11.87 -3.19 -2.04
C ARG A 56 -12.67 -3.66 -0.81
N ASN A 57 -12.95 -2.72 0.10
CA ASN A 57 -13.77 -2.90 1.32
C ASN A 57 -13.20 -3.83 2.39
N THR A 58 -12.08 -4.53 2.13
CA THR A 58 -11.48 -5.44 3.11
C THR A 58 -9.96 -5.34 3.08
N THR A 59 -9.32 -5.52 4.23
CA THR A 59 -7.86 -5.50 4.33
C THR A 59 -7.21 -6.75 3.72
N SER A 60 -7.92 -7.88 3.71
CA SER A 60 -7.35 -9.18 3.29
C SER A 60 -8.32 -10.05 2.47
N GLY A 61 -9.45 -9.49 2.02
CA GLY A 61 -10.55 -10.25 1.44
C GLY A 61 -11.53 -10.77 2.50
N ILE A 62 -12.63 -11.39 2.06
CA ILE A 62 -13.68 -11.95 2.91
C ILE A 62 -13.31 -13.39 3.25
N PRO A 63 -13.01 -13.69 4.53
CA PRO A 63 -12.69 -15.06 4.94
C PRO A 63 -13.97 -15.90 5.02
N VAL A 64 -13.97 -17.05 4.39
CA VAL A 64 -15.04 -18.06 4.47
C VAL A 64 -14.52 -19.21 5.31
N GLY A 65 -15.09 -19.38 6.50
CA GLY A 65 -14.71 -20.43 7.46
C GLY A 65 -15.79 -21.49 7.62
N ALA A 66 -15.46 -22.57 8.34
CA ALA A 66 -16.41 -23.59 8.77
C ALA A 66 -17.16 -23.12 10.03
N GLN A 67 -18.47 -23.36 10.08
CA GLN A 67 -19.29 -23.13 11.27
C GLN A 67 -19.44 -24.40 12.11
N VAL A 68 -19.13 -25.55 11.52
CA VAL A 68 -19.17 -26.87 12.16
C VAL A 68 -17.82 -27.59 12.01
N ASN A 69 -17.56 -28.53 12.92
CA ASN A 69 -16.34 -29.32 12.91
C ASN A 69 -16.52 -30.53 11.97
N GLY A 70 -15.47 -30.87 11.22
CA GLY A 70 -15.54 -32.09 10.40
C GLY A 70 -14.44 -32.15 9.36
N LYS A 71 -14.42 -33.28 8.65
CA LYS A 71 -13.50 -33.50 7.55
C LYS A 71 -14.04 -32.84 6.28
N VAL A 72 -13.22 -32.10 5.56
CA VAL A 72 -13.57 -31.58 4.24
C VAL A 72 -13.60 -32.73 3.25
N LEU A 73 -14.77 -33.07 2.74
CA LEU A 73 -14.92 -34.13 1.74
C LEU A 73 -14.54 -33.69 0.36
N LYS A 74 -14.93 -32.45 -0.01
CA LYS A 74 -14.72 -31.91 -1.35
C LYS A 74 -14.64 -30.39 -1.34
N LEU A 75 -13.75 -29.88 -2.19
CA LEU A 75 -13.67 -28.47 -2.55
C LEU A 75 -14.15 -28.33 -4.01
N PHE A 76 -15.05 -27.38 -4.26
CA PHE A 76 -15.64 -27.16 -5.58
C PHE A 76 -14.97 -25.99 -6.31
N VAL A 77 -14.07 -25.27 -5.63
CA VAL A 77 -13.37 -24.08 -6.14
C VAL A 77 -11.89 -24.18 -5.83
N ASP A 78 -11.09 -23.57 -6.68
CA ASP A 78 -9.64 -23.48 -6.51
C ASP A 78 -9.20 -22.03 -6.59
N TYR A 79 -7.89 -21.77 -6.47
CA TYR A 79 -7.31 -20.44 -6.63
C TYR A 79 -7.77 -19.78 -7.93
N ASN A 80 -8.04 -18.49 -7.89
CA ASN A 80 -8.51 -17.66 -9.01
C ASN A 80 -9.87 -18.08 -9.62
N SER A 81 -10.61 -19.00 -8.97
CA SER A 81 -11.97 -19.35 -9.40
C SER A 81 -12.92 -18.20 -9.12
N THR A 82 -13.76 -17.87 -10.10
CA THR A 82 -14.87 -16.94 -9.90
C THR A 82 -16.02 -17.66 -9.18
N VAL A 83 -16.56 -17.04 -8.15
CA VAL A 83 -17.69 -17.55 -7.36
C VAL A 83 -18.82 -16.54 -7.31
N THR A 84 -20.03 -17.04 -7.20
CA THR A 84 -21.24 -16.23 -7.02
C THR A 84 -21.81 -16.41 -5.61
N ASN A 85 -22.57 -15.41 -5.15
CA ASN A 85 -23.24 -15.47 -3.86
C ASN A 85 -24.14 -16.71 -3.76
N GLY A 86 -24.03 -17.46 -2.66
CA GLY A 86 -24.75 -18.71 -2.43
C GLY A 86 -24.17 -19.94 -3.13
N GLN A 87 -23.16 -19.81 -3.99
CA GLN A 87 -22.49 -20.94 -4.63
C GLN A 87 -21.80 -21.82 -3.60
N ILE A 88 -21.94 -23.14 -3.75
CA ILE A 88 -21.27 -24.11 -2.89
C ILE A 88 -19.77 -24.09 -3.20
N VAL A 89 -18.95 -23.88 -2.17
CA VAL A 89 -17.50 -23.80 -2.28
C VAL A 89 -16.79 -24.98 -1.62
N ALA A 90 -17.37 -25.53 -0.55
CA ALA A 90 -16.83 -26.70 0.13
C ALA A 90 -17.95 -27.56 0.75
N LEU A 91 -17.66 -28.83 0.96
CA LEU A 91 -18.55 -29.78 1.63
C LEU A 91 -17.78 -30.44 2.77
N ILE A 92 -18.29 -30.29 3.98
CA ILE A 92 -17.84 -31.02 5.18
C ILE A 92 -18.65 -32.33 5.29
N ASP A 93 -18.06 -33.37 5.88
CA ASP A 93 -18.71 -34.66 6.08
C ASP A 93 -20.02 -34.51 6.89
N PRO A 94 -21.20 -34.74 6.27
CA PRO A 94 -22.49 -34.52 6.92
C PRO A 94 -22.96 -35.71 7.74
N GLN A 95 -22.26 -36.86 7.75
CA GLN A 95 -22.80 -38.14 8.29
C GLN A 95 -23.23 -38.01 9.76
N VAL A 96 -22.42 -37.35 10.59
CA VAL A 96 -22.73 -37.16 12.02
C VAL A 96 -23.91 -36.22 12.21
N TYR A 97 -23.99 -35.16 11.44
CA TYR A 97 -25.06 -34.15 11.48
C TYR A 97 -26.37 -34.67 10.92
N GLU A 98 -26.33 -35.46 9.83
CA GLU A 98 -27.51 -36.18 9.34
C GLU A 98 -28.08 -37.15 10.38
N ALA A 99 -27.22 -37.89 11.07
CA ALA A 99 -27.67 -38.82 12.14
C ALA A 99 -28.27 -38.03 13.31
N ALA A 100 -27.71 -36.90 13.70
CA ALA A 100 -28.25 -35.99 14.72
C ALA A 100 -29.62 -35.43 14.30
N TYR A 101 -29.75 -34.94 13.09
CA TYR A 101 -31.01 -34.44 12.54
C TYR A 101 -32.11 -35.52 12.51
N LYS A 102 -31.79 -36.72 12.01
CA LYS A 102 -32.74 -37.87 12.00
C LYS A 102 -33.19 -38.26 13.41
N ARG A 103 -32.27 -38.19 14.40
CA ARG A 103 -32.61 -38.47 15.82
C ARG A 103 -33.56 -37.40 16.39
N SER A 104 -33.27 -36.11 16.16
CA SER A 104 -34.13 -35.01 16.62
C SER A 104 -35.52 -35.09 15.96
N LEU A 105 -35.57 -35.41 14.68
CA LEU A 105 -36.83 -35.61 13.93
C LEU A 105 -37.67 -36.78 14.49
N ALA A 106 -37.05 -37.91 14.81
CA ALA A 106 -37.72 -39.03 15.43
C ALA A 106 -38.28 -38.67 16.83
N GLN A 107 -37.53 -37.87 17.62
CA GLN A 107 -38.02 -37.41 18.93
C GLN A 107 -39.20 -36.43 18.76
N HIS A 108 -39.16 -35.55 17.77
CA HIS A 108 -40.25 -34.64 17.45
C HIS A 108 -41.53 -35.41 17.10
N HIS A 109 -41.48 -36.41 16.21
CA HIS A 109 -42.61 -37.27 15.89
C HIS A 109 -43.15 -38.04 17.10
N SER A 110 -42.27 -38.49 18.01
CA SER A 110 -42.69 -39.11 19.26
C SER A 110 -43.49 -38.15 20.17
N ASN A 111 -43.03 -36.92 20.30
CA ASN A 111 -43.68 -35.89 21.11
C ASN A 111 -45.01 -35.43 20.45
N GLU A 112 -45.06 -35.33 19.12
CA GLU A 112 -46.29 -35.08 18.37
C GLU A 112 -47.36 -36.13 18.65
N ALA A 113 -46.99 -37.42 18.58
CA ALA A 113 -47.89 -38.50 18.88
C ALA A 113 -48.42 -38.47 20.33
N ARG A 114 -47.54 -38.07 21.30
CA ARG A 114 -47.95 -37.87 22.71
C ARG A 114 -48.95 -36.72 22.86
N LEU A 115 -48.71 -35.59 22.21
CA LEU A 115 -49.64 -34.47 22.23
C LEU A 115 -51.01 -34.86 21.67
N VAL A 116 -51.04 -35.53 20.50
CA VAL A 116 -52.27 -36.03 19.91
C VAL A 116 -53.05 -36.97 20.86
N LEU A 117 -52.32 -37.82 21.59
CA LEU A 117 -52.93 -38.67 22.61
C LEU A 117 -53.51 -37.86 23.77
N ALA A 118 -52.75 -36.92 24.30
CA ALA A 118 -53.16 -36.01 25.38
C ALA A 118 -54.36 -35.17 25.00
N GLU A 119 -54.41 -34.62 23.80
CA GLU A 119 -55.55 -33.85 23.26
C GLU A 119 -56.83 -34.71 23.16
N LYS A 120 -56.71 -35.92 22.58
CA LYS A 120 -57.87 -36.88 22.52
C LYS A 120 -58.33 -37.25 23.91
N THR A 121 -57.44 -37.39 24.88
CA THR A 121 -57.78 -37.72 26.26
C THR A 121 -58.48 -36.50 26.93
N LEU A 122 -57.97 -35.28 26.73
CA LEU A 122 -58.59 -34.06 27.21
C LEU A 122 -60.05 -33.92 26.68
N VAL A 123 -60.22 -34.06 25.34
CA VAL A 123 -61.54 -33.98 24.73
C VAL A 123 -62.53 -35.02 25.34
N ARG A 124 -62.05 -36.24 25.60
CA ARG A 124 -62.85 -37.29 26.24
C ARG A 124 -63.16 -36.88 27.68
N LYS A 125 -62.22 -36.42 28.47
CA LYS A 125 -62.45 -36.01 29.87
C LYS A 125 -63.35 -34.77 29.95
N GLN A 126 -63.28 -33.84 29.05
CA GLN A 126 -64.19 -32.70 28.93
C GLN A 126 -65.63 -33.14 28.66
N ALA A 127 -65.80 -34.12 27.77
CA ALA A 127 -67.13 -34.70 27.47
C ALA A 127 -67.76 -35.47 28.67
N LEU A 128 -66.94 -36.18 29.48
CA LEU A 128 -67.38 -36.88 30.70
C LEU A 128 -67.71 -35.89 31.82
N PHE A 129 -66.91 -34.81 31.97
CA PHE A 129 -67.13 -33.75 32.95
C PHE A 129 -68.49 -33.04 32.73
N LYS A 130 -68.82 -32.71 31.48
CA LYS A 130 -70.12 -32.16 31.09
C LYS A 130 -71.30 -33.08 31.47
N ARG A 131 -71.07 -34.39 31.65
CA ARG A 131 -72.03 -35.36 32.09
C ARG A 131 -71.95 -35.69 33.57
N SER A 132 -71.12 -34.91 34.35
CA SER A 132 -70.87 -35.15 35.78
C SER A 132 -70.31 -36.56 36.08
N MET A 133 -69.57 -37.16 35.13
CA MET A 133 -68.93 -38.48 35.24
C MET A 133 -67.41 -38.41 35.42
N CYS A 134 -66.85 -37.23 35.71
CA CYS A 134 -65.45 -37.02 35.93
C CYS A 134 -65.26 -35.87 36.99
N SER A 135 -64.30 -35.99 37.87
CA SER A 135 -63.96 -34.93 38.85
C SER A 135 -63.23 -33.77 38.20
N GLU A 136 -63.26 -32.57 38.80
CA GLU A 136 -62.55 -31.40 38.35
C GLU A 136 -61.03 -31.64 38.38
N ALA A 137 -60.51 -32.30 39.41
CA ALA A 137 -59.10 -32.68 39.51
C ALA A 137 -58.61 -33.58 38.35
N GLU A 138 -59.50 -34.48 37.85
CA GLU A 138 -59.15 -35.31 36.68
C GLU A 138 -59.13 -34.51 35.37
N LEU A 139 -60.01 -33.50 35.25
CA LEU A 139 -60.01 -32.57 34.11
C LEU A 139 -58.77 -31.72 34.12
N ASP A 140 -58.42 -31.12 35.27
CA ASP A 140 -57.21 -30.28 35.44
C ASP A 140 -55.94 -31.09 35.17
N SER A 141 -55.87 -32.35 35.59
CA SER A 141 -54.75 -33.22 35.27
C SER A 141 -54.62 -33.47 33.76
N ALA A 142 -55.77 -33.65 33.05
CA ALA A 142 -55.74 -33.83 31.60
C ALA A 142 -55.33 -32.54 30.84
N ILE A 143 -55.68 -31.36 31.37
CA ILE A 143 -55.25 -30.07 30.85
C ILE A 143 -53.75 -29.93 31.03
N ALA A 144 -53.23 -30.20 32.24
CA ALA A 144 -51.81 -30.13 32.55
C ALA A 144 -50.97 -31.08 31.69
N GLU A 145 -51.46 -32.32 31.46
CA GLU A 145 -50.78 -33.30 30.59
C GLU A 145 -50.76 -32.84 29.13
N ARG A 146 -51.82 -32.21 28.61
CA ARG A 146 -51.84 -31.64 27.29
C ARG A 146 -50.85 -30.49 27.18
N ASP A 147 -50.80 -29.58 28.19
CA ASP A 147 -49.92 -28.44 28.17
C ASP A 147 -48.42 -28.83 28.29
N THR A 148 -48.11 -29.83 29.12
CA THR A 148 -46.77 -30.42 29.20
C THR A 148 -46.34 -31.10 27.92
N SER A 149 -47.27 -31.87 27.28
CA SER A 149 -47.01 -32.50 25.99
C SER A 149 -46.80 -31.48 24.87
N LYS A 150 -47.54 -30.36 24.89
CA LYS A 150 -47.38 -29.27 23.97
C LYS A 150 -46.00 -28.57 24.13
N ALA A 151 -45.60 -28.27 25.37
CA ALA A 151 -44.31 -27.71 25.66
C ALA A 151 -43.15 -28.63 25.21
N ALA A 152 -43.32 -29.96 25.40
CA ALA A 152 -42.34 -30.95 24.94
C ALA A 152 -42.25 -31.02 23.41
N LEU A 153 -43.36 -30.81 22.70
CA LEU A 153 -43.37 -30.72 21.25
C LEU A 153 -42.60 -29.46 20.78
N GLU A 154 -42.90 -28.29 21.33
CA GLU A 154 -42.22 -27.04 21.02
C GLU A 154 -40.69 -27.12 21.29
N GLN A 155 -40.29 -27.78 22.38
CA GLN A 155 -38.87 -28.03 22.69
C GLN A 155 -38.20 -28.92 21.63
N SER A 156 -38.90 -29.99 21.20
CA SER A 156 -38.36 -30.90 20.17
C SER A 156 -38.33 -30.27 18.78
N GLU A 157 -39.23 -29.33 18.47
CA GLU A 157 -39.23 -28.56 17.24
C GLU A 157 -37.98 -27.66 17.19
N ALA A 158 -37.64 -26.96 18.29
CA ALA A 158 -36.41 -26.19 18.42
C ALA A 158 -35.17 -27.06 18.20
N ALA A 159 -35.14 -28.27 18.79
CA ALA A 159 -34.01 -29.20 18.62
C ALA A 159 -33.88 -29.73 17.17
N VAL A 160 -34.97 -29.88 16.44
CA VAL A 160 -34.95 -30.23 15.01
C VAL A 160 -34.41 -29.08 14.19
N SER A 161 -34.80 -27.85 14.52
CA SER A 161 -34.30 -26.63 13.83
C SER A 161 -32.80 -26.45 14.02
N GLU A 162 -32.30 -26.66 15.24
CA GLU A 162 -30.85 -26.61 15.57
C GLU A 162 -30.08 -27.67 14.77
N ALA A 163 -30.50 -28.94 14.85
CA ALA A 163 -29.80 -30.01 14.14
C ALA A 163 -29.86 -29.86 12.60
N LYS A 164 -30.90 -29.23 12.07
CA LYS A 164 -31.03 -28.91 10.66
C LYS A 164 -30.02 -27.79 10.27
N ALA A 165 -29.91 -26.75 11.10
CA ALA A 165 -28.95 -25.67 10.84
C ALA A 165 -27.52 -26.22 10.85
N ASP A 166 -27.16 -27.08 11.78
CA ASP A 166 -25.85 -27.73 11.81
C ASP A 166 -25.57 -28.57 10.56
N LEU A 167 -26.59 -29.28 10.06
CA LEU A 167 -26.48 -30.03 8.81
C LEU A 167 -26.32 -29.11 7.60
N ASP A 168 -27.06 -28.01 7.54
CA ASP A 168 -26.96 -27.01 6.49
C ASP A 168 -25.56 -26.33 6.50
N TYR A 169 -24.96 -26.14 7.66
CA TYR A 169 -23.59 -25.60 7.82
C TYR A 169 -22.50 -26.55 7.33
N CYS A 170 -22.79 -27.85 7.11
CA CYS A 170 -21.84 -28.73 6.44
C CYS A 170 -21.60 -28.33 4.98
N THR A 171 -22.56 -27.63 4.37
CA THR A 171 -22.43 -27.11 3.00
C THR A 171 -22.00 -25.65 3.04
N ILE A 172 -20.72 -25.42 2.80
CA ILE A 172 -20.15 -24.06 2.86
C ILE A 172 -20.43 -23.35 1.53
N ARG A 173 -20.96 -22.14 1.64
CA ARG A 173 -21.34 -21.30 0.49
C ARG A 173 -20.58 -19.98 0.52
N SER A 174 -20.36 -19.42 -0.66
CA SER A 174 -19.84 -18.07 -0.80
C SER A 174 -20.86 -17.04 -0.30
N PRO A 175 -20.47 -16.12 0.60
CA PRO A 175 -21.35 -15.03 1.05
C PRO A 175 -21.46 -13.89 0.03
N VAL A 176 -20.58 -13.82 -0.97
CA VAL A 176 -20.48 -12.74 -1.95
C VAL A 176 -20.11 -13.26 -3.33
N ASP A 177 -20.32 -12.41 -4.34
CA ASP A 177 -19.74 -12.61 -5.67
C ASP A 177 -18.27 -12.18 -5.63
N GLY A 178 -17.39 -12.90 -6.34
CA GLY A 178 -15.97 -12.53 -6.35
C GLY A 178 -15.03 -13.60 -6.87
N VAL A 179 -13.74 -13.43 -6.56
CA VAL A 179 -12.67 -14.34 -6.97
C VAL A 179 -11.97 -14.89 -5.73
N VAL A 180 -11.70 -16.19 -5.72
CA VAL A 180 -10.94 -16.85 -4.64
C VAL A 180 -9.48 -16.44 -4.72
N ILE A 181 -8.99 -15.69 -3.73
CA ILE A 181 -7.59 -15.24 -3.66
C ILE A 181 -6.69 -16.18 -2.87
N SER A 182 -7.24 -16.92 -1.90
CA SER A 182 -6.47 -17.90 -1.16
C SER A 182 -7.33 -19.07 -0.70
N ARG A 183 -6.72 -20.24 -0.66
CA ARG A 183 -7.26 -21.48 -0.11
C ARG A 183 -6.30 -21.96 0.99
N LYS A 184 -6.83 -22.19 2.19
CA LYS A 184 -6.04 -22.51 3.39
C LYS A 184 -6.21 -23.96 3.84
N VAL A 185 -7.14 -24.70 3.24
CA VAL A 185 -7.52 -26.06 3.63
C VAL A 185 -7.56 -26.94 2.40
N ASP A 186 -7.11 -28.20 2.53
CA ASP A 186 -7.14 -29.21 1.48
C ASP A 186 -8.26 -30.22 1.64
N GLU A 187 -8.60 -30.92 0.56
CA GLU A 187 -9.54 -32.04 0.62
C GLU A 187 -9.00 -33.15 1.54
N GLY A 188 -9.85 -33.62 2.43
CA GLY A 188 -9.44 -34.63 3.41
C GLY A 188 -8.94 -34.07 4.73
N GLU A 189 -8.69 -32.79 4.84
CA GLU A 189 -8.29 -32.12 6.06
C GLU A 189 -9.46 -31.94 7.02
N THR A 190 -9.19 -31.95 8.32
CA THR A 190 -10.22 -31.73 9.34
C THR A 190 -10.21 -30.27 9.79
N VAL A 191 -11.34 -29.61 9.64
CA VAL A 191 -11.56 -28.24 10.08
C VAL A 191 -12.26 -28.22 11.43
N VAL A 192 -11.89 -27.24 12.25
CA VAL A 192 -12.45 -27.04 13.59
C VAL A 192 -13.03 -25.63 13.67
N SER A 193 -14.30 -25.52 14.02
CA SER A 193 -14.99 -24.25 14.23
C SER A 193 -14.68 -23.78 15.66
N SER A 194 -13.53 -23.11 15.85
CA SER A 194 -13.11 -22.55 17.12
C SER A 194 -12.82 -21.05 16.98
N TYR A 195 -12.60 -20.37 18.09
CA TYR A 195 -12.31 -18.93 18.14
C TYR A 195 -11.14 -18.49 17.21
N ASN A 196 -10.22 -19.40 16.92
CA ASN A 196 -9.09 -19.19 16.01
C ASN A 196 -9.18 -20.06 14.75
N ALA A 197 -10.40 -20.34 14.26
CA ALA A 197 -10.57 -21.15 13.06
C ALA A 197 -9.85 -20.55 11.86
N VAL A 198 -9.06 -21.38 11.19
CA VAL A 198 -8.43 -20.99 9.93
C VAL A 198 -9.53 -20.88 8.87
N PRO A 199 -9.62 -19.79 8.10
CA PRO A 199 -10.58 -19.70 7.01
C PRO A 199 -10.27 -20.77 5.96
N ILE A 200 -11.28 -21.40 5.42
CA ILE A 200 -11.13 -22.41 4.36
C ILE A 200 -10.61 -21.74 3.09
N LEU A 201 -11.20 -20.60 2.76
CA LEU A 201 -10.81 -19.79 1.61
C LEU A 201 -11.09 -18.31 1.89
N THR A 202 -10.47 -17.45 1.07
CA THR A 202 -10.66 -16.00 1.13
C THR A 202 -11.09 -15.52 -0.26
N ILE A 203 -12.16 -14.72 -0.31
CA ILE A 203 -12.75 -14.20 -1.54
C ILE A 203 -12.53 -12.70 -1.61
N ALA A 204 -12.09 -12.20 -2.77
CA ALA A 204 -12.11 -10.79 -3.11
C ALA A 204 -13.37 -10.48 -3.91
N GLU A 205 -14.12 -9.48 -3.49
CA GLU A 205 -15.41 -9.11 -4.08
C GLU A 205 -15.24 -8.50 -5.49
N ASP A 206 -14.25 -7.63 -5.64
CA ASP A 206 -13.93 -6.96 -6.91
C ASP A 206 -12.40 -6.70 -6.98
N LEU A 207 -11.79 -7.04 -8.10
CA LEU A 207 -10.39 -6.76 -8.39
C LEU A 207 -10.19 -5.60 -9.38
N LYS A 208 -11.28 -5.06 -9.97
CA LYS A 208 -11.22 -3.91 -10.87
C LYS A 208 -10.99 -2.59 -10.15
N THR A 209 -11.35 -2.54 -8.89
CA THR A 209 -11.03 -1.43 -7.99
C THR A 209 -10.30 -1.99 -6.79
N VAL A 210 -9.10 -1.50 -6.55
CA VAL A 210 -8.26 -1.94 -5.42
C VAL A 210 -8.04 -0.79 -4.45
N TRP A 211 -7.75 -1.14 -3.22
CA TRP A 211 -7.26 -0.20 -2.24
C TRP A 211 -5.76 -0.38 -2.04
N VAL A 212 -5.07 0.72 -1.80
CA VAL A 212 -3.69 0.69 -1.31
C VAL A 212 -3.72 1.19 0.13
N GLU A 213 -3.47 0.30 1.07
CA GLU A 213 -3.31 0.64 2.47
C GLU A 213 -1.86 1.03 2.71
N ALA A 214 -1.61 2.32 2.84
CA ALA A 214 -0.29 2.88 3.06
C ALA A 214 -0.15 3.42 4.48
N THR A 215 1.08 3.45 4.98
CA THR A 215 1.42 3.97 6.30
C THR A 215 2.23 5.25 6.17
N VAL A 216 1.80 6.30 6.88
CA VAL A 216 2.44 7.62 6.86
C VAL A 216 2.88 8.00 8.28
N PRO A 217 4.10 8.55 8.44
CA PRO A 217 4.57 9.06 9.73
C PRO A 217 3.68 10.19 10.29
N GLU A 218 3.65 10.31 11.62
CA GLU A 218 2.90 11.37 12.32
C GLU A 218 3.27 12.78 11.86
N ALA A 219 4.54 13.00 11.49
CA ALA A 219 5.02 14.29 11.02
C ALA A 219 4.33 14.78 9.75
N ASP A 220 3.90 13.85 8.88
CA ASP A 220 3.41 14.15 7.54
C ASP A 220 1.88 14.01 7.42
N VAL A 221 1.25 13.24 8.33
CA VAL A 221 -0.20 12.96 8.27
C VAL A 221 -1.07 14.20 8.32
N GLY A 222 -0.60 15.27 8.99
CA GLY A 222 -1.33 16.55 9.10
C GLY A 222 -1.57 17.25 7.75
N GLN A 223 -0.76 16.95 6.73
CA GLN A 223 -0.85 17.52 5.39
C GLN A 223 -1.75 16.69 4.46
N ILE A 224 -2.11 15.46 4.85
CA ILE A 224 -2.86 14.54 4.00
C ILE A 224 -4.37 14.69 4.28
N LYS A 225 -5.13 14.86 3.20
CA LYS A 225 -6.58 15.02 3.23
C LYS A 225 -7.25 14.10 2.22
N PRO A 226 -8.48 13.63 2.49
CA PRO A 226 -9.27 12.93 1.49
C PRO A 226 -9.44 13.76 0.22
N GLY A 227 -9.38 13.10 -0.94
CA GLY A 227 -9.50 13.74 -2.26
C GLY A 227 -8.18 14.12 -2.92
N GLN A 228 -7.06 14.06 -2.21
CA GLN A 228 -5.73 14.32 -2.80
C GLN A 228 -5.36 13.24 -3.81
N LYS A 229 -4.67 13.66 -4.88
CA LYS A 229 -4.15 12.76 -5.90
C LYS A 229 -2.93 12.02 -5.40
N VAL A 230 -2.84 10.75 -5.77
CA VAL A 230 -1.72 9.88 -5.46
C VAL A 230 -1.22 9.24 -6.73
N SER A 231 0.07 9.29 -6.96
CA SER A 231 0.74 8.45 -7.95
C SER A 231 1.52 7.36 -7.23
N PHE A 232 1.45 6.13 -7.73
CA PHE A 232 2.19 5.03 -7.12
C PHE A 232 2.74 4.06 -8.16
N THR A 233 3.76 3.33 -7.76
CA THR A 233 4.33 2.22 -8.53
C THR A 233 4.24 0.96 -7.70
N ALA A 234 3.78 -0.13 -8.33
CA ALA A 234 3.88 -1.45 -7.73
C ALA A 234 5.25 -2.05 -8.11
N ASP A 235 5.93 -2.67 -7.17
CA ASP A 235 7.30 -3.19 -7.37
C ASP A 235 7.40 -4.21 -8.54
N ALA A 236 6.30 -4.90 -8.83
CA ALA A 236 6.20 -5.83 -9.95
C ALA A 236 6.18 -5.16 -11.33
N TYR A 237 5.82 -3.89 -11.41
CA TYR A 237 5.60 -3.18 -12.66
C TYR A 237 6.34 -1.85 -12.69
N ARG A 238 7.01 -1.54 -13.84
CA ARG A 238 7.66 -0.24 -14.06
C ARG A 238 6.67 0.84 -14.56
N ARG A 239 5.38 0.68 -14.29
CA ARG A 239 4.30 1.58 -14.70
C ARG A 239 3.83 2.39 -13.48
N ARG A 240 3.49 3.65 -13.70
CA ARG A 240 2.80 4.48 -12.70
C ARG A 240 1.31 4.25 -12.76
N PHE A 241 0.72 4.06 -11.61
CA PHE A 241 -0.71 4.00 -11.38
C PHE A 241 -1.15 5.26 -10.66
N HIS A 242 -2.42 5.60 -10.78
CA HIS A 242 -3.00 6.75 -10.14
C HIS A 242 -4.14 6.33 -9.22
N GLY A 243 -4.30 7.06 -8.14
CA GLY A 243 -5.38 6.85 -7.18
C GLY A 243 -5.72 8.14 -6.45
N ILE A 244 -6.68 8.05 -5.56
CA ILE A 244 -7.16 9.18 -4.76
C ILE A 244 -7.19 8.74 -3.30
N VAL A 245 -6.72 9.63 -2.40
CA VAL A 245 -6.85 9.41 -0.95
C VAL A 245 -8.34 9.37 -0.60
N LYS A 246 -8.82 8.21 -0.19
CA LYS A 246 -10.21 8.00 0.22
C LYS A 246 -10.42 8.35 1.68
N GLN A 247 -9.51 7.89 2.52
CA GLN A 247 -9.63 8.03 3.96
C GLN A 247 -8.26 8.05 4.65
N VAL A 248 -8.13 8.89 5.66
CA VAL A 248 -7.06 8.86 6.65
C VAL A 248 -7.62 8.25 7.93
N ARG A 249 -7.11 7.10 8.36
CA ARG A 249 -7.55 6.44 9.59
C ARG A 249 -6.95 7.16 10.80
N LYS A 250 -7.78 7.49 11.78
CA LYS A 250 -7.35 8.21 13.00
C LYS A 250 -6.73 7.30 14.06
N SER A 251 -6.74 6.00 13.85
CA SER A 251 -6.10 5.02 14.74
C SER A 251 -4.64 4.88 14.35
N ALA A 252 -3.74 5.36 15.19
CA ALA A 252 -2.31 5.20 15.00
C ALA A 252 -1.87 3.75 15.26
N THR A 253 -0.85 3.31 14.53
CA THR A 253 -0.13 2.07 14.78
C THR A 253 1.30 2.40 15.19
N THR A 254 1.76 1.84 16.31
CA THR A 254 3.13 2.05 16.77
C THR A 254 3.94 0.79 16.50
N THR A 255 4.94 0.90 15.66
CA THR A 255 5.86 -0.20 15.37
C THR A 255 7.29 0.30 15.59
N ASN A 256 8.08 -0.39 16.41
CA ASN A 256 9.46 -0.01 16.74
C ASN A 256 9.59 1.45 17.22
N ASN A 257 8.69 1.92 18.06
CA ASN A 257 8.61 3.30 18.56
C ASN A 257 8.36 4.38 17.49
N VAL A 258 7.97 4.00 16.29
CA VAL A 258 7.56 4.94 15.24
C VAL A 258 6.02 4.92 15.17
N VAL A 259 5.42 6.09 15.34
CA VAL A 259 3.98 6.28 15.22
C VAL A 259 3.64 6.55 13.77
N THR A 260 2.77 5.71 13.21
CA THR A 260 2.31 5.82 11.83
C THR A 260 0.78 5.78 11.76
N TYR A 261 0.23 6.41 10.75
CA TYR A 261 -1.21 6.44 10.48
C TYR A 261 -1.52 5.73 9.16
N PRO A 262 -2.43 4.75 9.16
CA PRO A 262 -2.86 4.11 7.93
C PRO A 262 -3.72 5.08 7.10
N ILE A 263 -3.46 5.11 5.81
CA ILE A 263 -4.26 5.83 4.81
C ILE A 263 -4.75 4.84 3.76
N ILE A 264 -5.96 5.07 3.29
CA ILE A 264 -6.57 4.25 2.24
C ILE A 264 -6.62 5.08 0.96
N ILE A 265 -6.00 4.57 -0.07
CA ILE A 265 -6.02 5.11 -1.42
C ILE A 265 -6.87 4.18 -2.28
N GLU A 266 -7.82 4.74 -3.01
CA GLU A 266 -8.63 4.02 -3.99
C GLU A 266 -7.99 4.18 -5.36
N ALA A 267 -7.77 3.07 -6.05
CA ALA A 267 -7.16 3.03 -7.38
C ALA A 267 -7.92 2.11 -8.33
N ASP A 268 -8.04 2.52 -9.57
CA ASP A 268 -8.65 1.71 -10.63
C ASP A 268 -7.66 0.67 -11.15
N ASN A 269 -8.14 -0.55 -11.36
CA ASN A 269 -7.38 -1.70 -11.85
C ASN A 269 -8.16 -2.43 -12.98
N PRO A 270 -8.49 -1.74 -14.08
CA PRO A 270 -9.33 -2.32 -15.13
C PRO A 270 -8.69 -3.53 -15.82
N GLU A 271 -7.38 -3.60 -15.86
CA GLU A 271 -6.60 -4.70 -16.46
C GLU A 271 -6.32 -5.83 -15.44
N GLU A 272 -6.81 -5.70 -14.20
CA GLU A 272 -6.60 -6.64 -13.10
C GLU A 272 -5.10 -7.00 -12.88
N MET A 273 -4.20 -6.05 -13.18
CA MET A 273 -2.75 -6.24 -13.01
C MET A 273 -2.30 -6.13 -11.55
N LEU A 274 -3.03 -5.35 -10.75
CA LEU A 274 -2.72 -5.14 -9.34
C LEU A 274 -3.35 -6.25 -8.51
N PHE A 275 -2.51 -7.11 -7.94
CA PHE A 275 -2.96 -8.22 -7.09
C PHE A 275 -2.89 -7.85 -5.61
N PRO A 276 -3.84 -8.32 -4.80
CA PRO A 276 -3.75 -8.21 -3.35
C PRO A 276 -2.44 -8.77 -2.80
N GLY A 277 -1.83 -8.04 -1.86
CA GLY A 277 -0.55 -8.40 -1.27
C GLY A 277 0.69 -7.80 -1.97
N MET A 278 0.56 -7.15 -3.12
CA MET A 278 1.66 -6.43 -3.75
C MET A 278 2.04 -5.19 -2.94
N THR A 279 3.33 -4.90 -2.88
CA THR A 279 3.86 -3.67 -2.29
C THR A 279 3.82 -2.55 -3.30
N ALA A 280 3.46 -1.36 -2.84
CA ALA A 280 3.44 -0.14 -3.63
C ALA A 280 4.21 0.99 -2.95
N THR A 281 4.96 1.73 -3.74
CA THR A 281 5.59 2.99 -3.33
C THR A 281 4.74 4.14 -3.85
N LEU A 282 4.29 5.01 -2.94
CA LEU A 282 3.32 6.06 -3.21
C LEU A 282 3.94 7.44 -3.05
N SER A 283 3.49 8.35 -3.90
CA SER A 283 3.77 9.78 -3.80
C SER A 283 2.42 10.52 -3.76
N ILE A 284 2.11 11.11 -2.62
CA ILE A 284 0.83 11.78 -2.32
C ILE A 284 1.01 13.28 -2.54
N GLU A 285 0.22 13.88 -3.42
CA GLU A 285 0.24 15.32 -3.65
C GLU A 285 -0.43 16.05 -2.47
N THR A 286 0.37 16.76 -1.66
CA THR A 286 -0.14 17.49 -0.50
C THR A 286 -0.46 18.94 -0.83
N ALA A 287 0.33 19.57 -1.68
CA ALA A 287 0.10 20.92 -2.18
C ALA A 287 0.60 21.05 -3.61
N ARG A 288 -0.05 21.88 -4.40
CA ARG A 288 0.31 22.19 -5.78
C ARG A 288 0.15 23.69 -6.01
N ALA A 289 1.12 24.28 -6.66
CA ALA A 289 1.05 25.63 -7.16
C ALA A 289 1.55 25.63 -8.62
N ASP A 290 0.70 26.11 -9.52
CA ASP A 290 0.99 26.15 -10.94
C ASP A 290 1.43 27.55 -11.35
N ASP A 291 2.42 27.68 -12.26
CA ASP A 291 2.94 28.93 -12.81
C ASP A 291 3.40 29.93 -11.73
N VAL A 292 4.10 29.44 -10.73
CA VAL A 292 4.61 30.27 -9.62
C VAL A 292 6.11 30.51 -9.75
N ILE A 293 6.60 31.57 -9.10
CA ILE A 293 8.02 31.88 -9.07
C ILE A 293 8.71 30.96 -8.07
N VAL A 294 9.68 30.22 -8.54
CA VAL A 294 10.44 29.26 -7.75
C VAL A 294 11.91 29.57 -7.70
N VAL A 295 12.52 29.24 -6.58
CA VAL A 295 13.97 29.32 -6.38
C VAL A 295 14.48 28.01 -5.79
N SER A 296 15.72 27.66 -6.09
CA SER A 296 16.35 26.50 -5.47
C SER A 296 16.35 26.62 -3.94
N GLY A 297 15.92 25.58 -3.22
CA GLY A 297 15.93 25.51 -1.76
C GLY A 297 17.33 25.69 -1.15
N ALA A 298 18.41 25.58 -1.95
CA ALA A 298 19.76 25.88 -1.54
C ALA A 298 19.95 27.39 -1.28
N ALA A 299 19.21 28.27 -1.95
CA ALA A 299 19.29 29.72 -1.76
C ALA A 299 18.92 30.15 -0.33
N PHE A 300 17.96 29.47 0.30
CA PHE A 300 17.56 29.74 1.68
C PHE A 300 18.56 29.24 2.73
N ARG A 301 19.39 28.26 2.36
CA ARG A 301 20.44 27.70 3.24
C ARG A 301 21.74 28.44 3.17
N PHE A 302 21.93 29.23 2.10
CA PHE A 302 23.16 30.00 1.93
C PHE A 302 23.26 31.12 2.96
N ARG A 303 24.44 31.26 3.59
CA ARG A 303 24.80 32.31 4.53
C ARG A 303 26.11 32.93 4.09
N PRO A 304 26.10 34.17 3.58
CA PRO A 304 27.31 34.85 3.18
C PRO A 304 28.12 35.26 4.42
N LYS A 305 29.40 35.53 4.21
CA LYS A 305 30.26 36.18 5.21
C LYS A 305 29.87 37.65 5.34
N GLU A 306 30.09 38.24 6.51
CA GLU A 306 29.78 39.66 6.78
C GLU A 306 30.50 40.63 5.80
N GLU A 307 31.72 40.30 5.37
CA GLU A 307 32.51 41.06 4.41
C GLU A 307 31.87 41.13 3.01
N ASP A 308 31.05 40.17 2.66
CA ASP A 308 30.42 40.03 1.36
C ASP A 308 29.04 40.68 1.31
N CYS A 309 28.49 41.15 2.44
CA CYS A 309 27.18 41.77 2.52
C CYS A 309 27.22 43.24 2.15
N GLU A 310 26.20 43.73 1.43
CA GLU A 310 26.01 45.13 1.11
C GLU A 310 25.47 45.95 2.30
N VAL A 311 24.78 45.29 3.24
CA VAL A 311 24.05 45.89 4.36
C VAL A 311 24.64 45.44 5.68
N GLU A 312 24.91 46.41 6.61
CA GLU A 312 25.44 46.13 7.95
C GLU A 312 24.40 45.39 8.85
N GLU A 313 23.12 45.74 8.72
CA GLU A 313 22.03 45.04 9.43
C GLU A 313 21.26 44.10 8.50
N ILE A 314 21.40 42.80 8.76
CA ILE A 314 20.70 41.77 8.01
C ILE A 314 19.24 41.70 8.48
N PRO A 315 18.23 41.93 7.62
CA PRO A 315 16.82 41.90 8.00
C PRO A 315 16.40 40.54 8.59
N LYS A 316 15.55 40.56 9.61
CA LYS A 316 14.99 39.36 10.21
C LYS A 316 13.96 38.76 9.26
N GLY A 317 13.91 37.42 9.15
CA GLY A 317 12.97 36.65 8.31
C GLY A 317 13.68 35.71 7.33
N ARG A 318 12.86 34.95 6.57
CA ARG A 318 13.35 34.12 5.47
C ARG A 318 13.85 35.03 4.33
N LYS A 319 14.99 34.75 3.81
CA LYS A 319 15.65 35.62 2.81
C LYS A 319 16.46 34.79 1.82
N ILE A 320 16.56 35.35 0.64
CA ILE A 320 17.49 34.91 -0.39
C ILE A 320 18.51 36.01 -0.66
N TRP A 321 19.64 35.65 -1.24
CA TRP A 321 20.70 36.55 -1.55
C TRP A 321 20.84 36.69 -3.06
N ILE A 322 20.86 37.92 -3.53
CA ILE A 322 21.13 38.24 -4.94
C ILE A 322 22.40 39.10 -5.02
N GLU A 323 23.07 39.06 -6.13
CA GLU A 323 24.21 39.93 -6.38
C GLU A 323 23.74 41.37 -6.62
N GLY A 324 24.28 42.31 -5.82
CA GLY A 324 24.04 43.73 -5.93
C GLY A 324 25.15 44.44 -6.71
N MET A 325 25.20 45.76 -6.58
CA MET A 325 26.28 46.56 -7.19
C MET A 325 27.62 46.22 -6.54
N ASN A 326 28.68 46.16 -7.35
CA ASN A 326 30.06 45.90 -6.91
C ASN A 326 30.35 44.50 -6.39
N GLY A 327 29.58 43.45 -6.80
CA GLY A 327 29.83 42.09 -6.39
C GLY A 327 29.51 41.79 -4.92
N LYS A 328 28.84 42.68 -4.21
CA LYS A 328 28.32 42.47 -2.85
C LYS A 328 26.92 41.89 -2.89
N LEU A 329 26.57 41.14 -1.84
CA LEU A 329 25.29 40.42 -1.74
C LEU A 329 24.24 41.24 -1.01
N LYS A 330 23.07 41.37 -1.65
CA LYS A 330 21.91 42.05 -1.08
C LYS A 330 20.88 41.02 -0.58
N PRO A 331 20.45 41.09 0.69
CA PRO A 331 19.42 40.24 1.21
C PRO A 331 18.04 40.72 0.74
N ILE A 332 17.21 39.85 0.24
CA ILE A 332 15.79 40.09 -0.05
C ILE A 332 14.97 39.20 0.87
N VAL A 333 14.09 39.82 1.68
CA VAL A 333 13.13 39.10 2.49
C VAL A 333 12.02 38.64 1.61
N VAL A 334 11.70 37.34 1.68
CA VAL A 334 10.68 36.67 0.87
C VAL A 334 9.77 35.84 1.74
N THR A 335 8.54 35.64 1.27
CA THR A 335 7.59 34.73 1.89
C THR A 335 7.63 33.41 1.14
N GLU A 336 7.87 32.32 1.87
CA GLU A 336 7.86 30.96 1.32
C GLU A 336 6.41 30.49 1.13
N GLY A 337 6.14 29.90 -0.03
CA GLY A 337 4.88 29.20 -0.33
C GLY A 337 5.09 27.68 -0.32
N VAL A 338 4.60 27.02 -1.37
CA VAL A 338 4.76 25.58 -1.55
C VAL A 338 6.24 25.25 -1.78
N SER A 339 6.71 24.17 -1.16
CA SER A 339 8.09 23.71 -1.29
C SER A 339 8.12 22.22 -1.59
N ASP A 340 9.02 21.82 -2.50
CA ASP A 340 9.40 20.44 -2.71
C ASP A 340 10.84 20.20 -2.21
N ALA A 341 11.43 19.04 -2.54
CA ALA A 341 12.80 18.73 -2.15
C ALA A 341 13.87 19.64 -2.79
N THR A 342 13.57 20.28 -3.93
CA THR A 342 14.53 21.01 -4.79
C THR A 342 14.24 22.50 -4.84
N PHE A 343 12.98 22.86 -5.02
CA PHE A 343 12.52 24.23 -5.22
C PHE A 343 11.57 24.69 -4.12
N THR A 344 11.45 26.01 -3.97
CA THR A 344 10.50 26.65 -3.04
C THR A 344 9.86 27.82 -3.76
N GLU A 345 8.55 27.93 -3.65
CA GLU A 345 7.78 29.05 -4.17
C GLU A 345 8.10 30.33 -3.41
N LEU A 346 8.20 31.43 -4.14
CA LEU A 346 8.34 32.80 -3.61
C LEU A 346 7.01 33.54 -3.79
N VAL A 347 6.28 33.73 -2.72
CA VAL A 347 4.98 34.42 -2.75
C VAL A 347 5.17 35.92 -2.86
N GLY A 348 4.54 36.53 -3.89
CA GLY A 348 4.57 38.00 -4.10
C GLY A 348 5.92 38.55 -4.56
N ALA A 349 6.77 37.72 -5.15
CA ALA A 349 8.12 38.08 -5.58
C ALA A 349 8.28 38.21 -7.11
N GLU A 350 7.26 38.72 -7.79
CA GLU A 350 7.22 38.85 -9.26
C GLU A 350 8.39 39.68 -9.82
N GLU A 351 8.86 40.65 -9.05
CA GLU A 351 10.01 41.49 -9.42
C GLU A 351 11.34 40.72 -9.47
N LEU A 352 11.37 39.50 -8.96
CA LEU A 352 12.58 38.68 -8.93
C LEU A 352 12.65 37.69 -10.10
N GLU A 353 11.65 37.63 -10.95
CA GLU A 353 11.64 36.74 -12.13
C GLU A 353 12.83 37.11 -13.06
N GLY A 354 13.54 36.07 -13.46
CA GLY A 354 14.74 36.24 -14.32
C GLY A 354 16.00 36.71 -13.61
N LYS A 355 15.97 36.99 -12.30
CA LYS A 355 17.17 37.25 -11.49
C LYS A 355 17.80 35.93 -11.02
N GLU A 356 19.01 36.01 -10.56
CA GLU A 356 19.76 34.88 -10.06
C GLU A 356 19.97 34.97 -8.54
N ALA A 357 19.59 33.90 -7.83
CA ALA A 357 19.83 33.77 -6.40
C ALA A 357 21.14 33.04 -6.12
N VAL A 358 21.88 33.50 -5.13
CA VAL A 358 23.12 32.84 -4.72
C VAL A 358 22.84 31.61 -3.90
N ILE A 359 23.43 30.49 -4.30
CA ILE A 359 23.26 29.18 -3.65
C ILE A 359 24.53 28.69 -2.93
N GLY A 360 25.65 29.33 -3.14
CA GLY A 360 26.92 28.94 -2.51
C GLY A 360 28.11 29.70 -3.02
N TYR A 361 29.28 29.52 -2.42
CA TYR A 361 30.55 29.99 -2.95
C TYR A 361 31.03 29.06 -4.07
N ALA A 362 31.60 29.65 -5.12
CA ALA A 362 32.30 28.91 -6.16
C ALA A 362 33.55 28.25 -5.55
N THR A 363 33.56 26.94 -5.52
CA THR A 363 34.75 26.16 -5.14
C THR A 363 35.72 26.23 -6.32
N LYS A 364 36.90 26.83 -6.15
CA LYS A 364 37.98 26.69 -7.14
C LYS A 364 38.19 25.20 -7.35
N SER A 365 37.90 24.74 -8.54
CA SER A 365 38.23 23.37 -8.95
C SER A 365 39.77 23.28 -8.76
N LEU A 366 40.19 22.44 -7.83
CA LEU A 366 41.62 22.08 -7.74
C LEU A 366 41.97 21.48 -9.12
N LYS A 367 42.61 22.29 -9.98
CA LYS A 367 43.27 21.78 -11.16
C LYS A 367 44.10 20.59 -10.67
N LYS A 368 43.76 19.39 -11.11
CA LYS A 368 44.63 18.24 -11.00
C LYS A 368 45.97 18.64 -11.62
N SER A 369 46.91 19.11 -10.79
CA SER A 369 48.27 19.19 -11.22
C SER A 369 48.67 17.76 -11.56
N GLY A 370 48.98 17.55 -12.83
CA GLY A 370 49.54 16.30 -13.30
C GLY A 370 50.85 16.02 -12.54
N GLY A 371 50.76 15.20 -11.55
CA GLY A 371 51.84 14.70 -10.69
C GLY A 371 51.48 13.26 -10.39
N ASP A 372 52.14 12.41 -11.11
CA ASP A 372 52.27 10.98 -10.96
C ASP A 372 52.47 10.61 -9.48
N SER A 373 51.48 10.02 -8.86
CA SER A 373 51.60 8.99 -7.82
C SER A 373 50.22 8.60 -7.25
N THR A 374 49.68 7.59 -7.82
CA THR A 374 48.61 6.78 -7.21
C THR A 374 49.12 6.20 -5.89
N THR A 375 48.91 6.90 -4.81
CA THR A 375 48.98 6.29 -3.47
C THR A 375 47.62 6.46 -2.80
N ASN A 376 46.82 5.41 -2.94
CA ASN A 376 45.61 5.27 -2.16
C ASN A 376 46.00 5.05 -0.69
N PRO A 377 45.64 5.93 0.27
CA PRO A 377 46.04 5.80 1.67
C PRO A 377 45.49 4.55 2.35
N PHE A 378 44.48 3.88 1.76
CA PHE A 378 43.82 2.70 2.29
C PHE A 378 44.18 1.41 1.54
N ALA A 379 45.12 1.44 0.61
CA ALA A 379 45.57 0.22 -0.05
C ALA A 379 46.60 -0.52 0.82
N PRO A 380 46.45 -1.82 1.09
CA PRO A 380 47.43 -2.59 1.83
C PRO A 380 48.75 -2.67 1.04
N LYS A 381 49.87 -2.26 1.66
CA LYS A 381 51.19 -2.38 1.07
C LYS A 381 51.66 -3.83 1.09
N PHE A 382 51.70 -4.44 -0.06
CA PHE A 382 52.40 -5.73 -0.22
C PHE A 382 53.90 -5.51 -0.36
N PRO A 383 54.78 -6.26 0.37
CA PRO A 383 56.24 -6.14 0.23
C PRO A 383 56.66 -6.58 -1.16
N SER A 384 57.42 -5.71 -1.83
CA SER A 384 57.98 -5.98 -3.17
C SER A 384 59.02 -7.13 -3.10
N ARG A 385 58.76 -8.18 -3.83
CA ARG A 385 59.67 -9.35 -3.97
C ARG A 385 60.87 -8.95 -4.79
N ASN A 386 61.99 -8.78 -4.11
CA ASN A 386 63.29 -8.45 -4.69
C ASN A 386 63.73 -9.56 -5.64
N LYS A 387 63.82 -9.28 -6.95
CA LYS A 387 64.39 -10.21 -7.95
C LYS A 387 65.89 -10.09 -7.91
N ASN A 388 66.54 -10.87 -7.05
CA ASN A 388 67.99 -11.15 -7.18
C ASN A 388 68.20 -12.24 -8.21
N LYS A 389 68.95 -11.90 -9.25
CA LYS A 389 69.52 -12.84 -10.23
C LYS A 389 70.49 -13.74 -9.49
N GLY A 390 70.25 -14.99 -9.46
CA GLY A 390 71.17 -16.04 -8.98
C GLY A 390 71.19 -17.19 -9.97
N THR A 391 72.29 -17.30 -10.63
CA THR A 391 72.97 -18.30 -11.44
C THR A 391 72.50 -19.76 -11.22
N ALA A 392 72.21 -20.47 -12.30
CA ALA A 392 72.00 -21.90 -12.32
C ALA A 392 73.29 -22.66 -12.04
N PRO A 393 73.22 -23.81 -11.38
CA PRO A 393 74.26 -24.92 -11.57
C PRO A 393 73.69 -26.09 -12.32
N GLN A 394 74.49 -26.57 -13.22
CA GLN A 394 74.32 -27.71 -14.08
C GLN A 394 74.11 -29.02 -13.33
N ALA A 395 73.40 -29.93 -13.99
CA ALA A 395 73.26 -31.33 -13.65
C ALA A 395 74.57 -32.13 -13.66
N LYS A 396 74.64 -33.10 -12.72
CA LYS A 396 75.40 -34.36 -12.90
C LYS A 396 74.72 -35.46 -12.15
N LYS A 397 74.42 -36.48 -12.95
CA LYS A 397 74.09 -37.90 -12.73
C LYS A 397 72.66 -38.14 -12.19
#